data_dd56dd610cc2bbb2197b60ca432f36fc
#
_entry.id   dd56dd610cc2bbb2197b60ca432f36fc
#
_cell.length_a   1.000
_cell.length_b   1.000
_cell.length_c   1.000
_cell.angle_alpha   90.00
_cell.angle_beta   90.00
_cell.angle_gamma   90.00
#
_symmetry.space_group_name_H-M   'P 1'
#
loop_
_entity.id
_entity.type
_entity.pdbx_description
1 polymer ?
#
loop_
_entity_poly.entity_id
_entity_poly.type
_entity_poly.pdbx_seq_one_letter_code
_entity_poly.pdbx_strand_id
1 'polypeptide(L)'
;MTTKQEQALAALMTYPTRRDAAKAAGITERTLRGYFQDKEFRSRYREMCFEIMEDAALRSKRILDKSLSTLEAIMDTEGANMAIQRQAAHDAAEIALRLDDNVNVRRELAELREMLLPEDDD
;
A
#
# COMPACT_ATOMS: atom_id res chain seq x y z
N MET A 1 -22.71 14.60 0.99
CA MET A 1 -21.58 15.43 0.49
C MET A 1 -22.01 16.27 -0.70
N THR A 2 -21.41 17.43 -0.86
CA THR A 2 -21.66 18.30 -2.03
C THR A 2 -20.83 17.87 -3.23
N THR A 3 -21.24 18.29 -4.43
CA THR A 3 -20.47 18.05 -5.67
C THR A 3 -19.04 18.61 -5.59
N LYS A 4 -18.89 19.77 -4.95
CA LYS A 4 -17.56 20.38 -4.73
C LYS A 4 -16.67 19.53 -3.82
N GLN A 5 -17.23 18.93 -2.79
CA GLN A 5 -16.52 18.00 -1.90
C GLN A 5 -16.09 16.73 -2.64
N GLU A 6 -16.94 16.19 -3.50
CA GLU A 6 -16.60 15.02 -4.32
C GLU A 6 -15.48 15.34 -5.32
N GLN A 7 -15.53 16.51 -5.95
CA GLN A 7 -14.46 16.97 -6.84
C GLN A 7 -13.15 17.16 -6.08
N ALA A 8 -13.22 17.69 -4.85
CA ALA A 8 -12.05 17.86 -4.00
C ALA A 8 -11.43 16.51 -3.62
N LEU A 9 -12.22 15.51 -3.29
CA LEU A 9 -11.75 14.15 -3.02
C LEU A 9 -11.04 13.54 -4.24
N ALA A 10 -11.64 13.64 -5.41
CA ALA A 10 -11.02 13.16 -6.65
C ALA A 10 -9.68 13.84 -6.92
N ALA A 11 -9.60 15.15 -6.72
CA ALA A 11 -8.38 15.92 -6.88
C ALA A 11 -7.30 15.51 -5.87
N LEU A 12 -7.67 15.26 -4.62
CA LEU A 12 -6.74 14.79 -3.58
C LEU A 12 -6.12 13.42 -3.91
N MET A 13 -6.83 12.59 -4.65
CA MET A 13 -6.30 11.29 -5.09
C MET A 13 -5.36 11.40 -6.30
N THR A 14 -5.48 12.47 -7.06
CA THR A 14 -4.76 12.65 -8.33
C THR A 14 -3.50 13.51 -8.19
N TYR A 15 -3.56 14.57 -7.39
CA TYR A 15 -2.50 15.57 -7.26
C TYR A 15 -1.60 15.31 -6.04
N PRO A 16 -0.29 15.64 -6.14
CA PRO A 16 0.66 15.29 -5.08
C PRO A 16 0.53 16.14 -3.82
N THR A 17 -0.03 17.35 -3.92
CA THR A 17 -0.18 18.24 -2.77
C THR A 17 -1.62 18.70 -2.61
N ARG A 18 -1.99 19.08 -1.38
CA ARG A 18 -3.31 19.66 -1.09
C ARG A 18 -3.53 20.99 -1.83
N ARG A 19 -2.48 21.76 -2.00
CA ARG A 19 -2.52 23.02 -2.75
C ARG A 19 -2.92 22.78 -4.19
N ASP A 20 -2.27 21.85 -4.86
CA ASP A 20 -2.56 21.51 -6.25
C ASP A 20 -3.95 20.89 -6.39
N ALA A 21 -4.35 20.06 -5.46
CA ALA A 21 -5.69 19.47 -5.41
C ALA A 21 -6.78 20.53 -5.25
N ALA A 22 -6.59 21.49 -4.35
CA ALA A 22 -7.53 22.62 -4.16
C ALA A 22 -7.67 23.43 -5.44
N LYS A 23 -6.56 23.78 -6.07
CA LYS A 23 -6.53 24.51 -7.33
C LYS A 23 -7.27 23.76 -8.43
N ALA A 24 -7.02 22.48 -8.57
CA ALA A 24 -7.68 21.64 -9.58
C ALA A 24 -9.20 21.51 -9.34
N ALA A 25 -9.63 21.48 -8.09
CA ALA A 25 -11.03 21.43 -7.71
C ALA A 25 -11.74 22.80 -7.77
N GLY A 26 -10.98 23.88 -8.04
CA GLY A 26 -11.52 25.24 -8.12
C GLY A 26 -11.90 25.82 -6.76
N ILE A 27 -11.23 25.43 -5.70
CA ILE A 27 -11.42 25.90 -4.33
C ILE A 27 -10.10 26.44 -3.75
N THR A 28 -10.20 27.16 -2.63
CA THR A 28 -9.02 27.61 -1.89
C THR A 28 -8.54 26.49 -0.94
N GLU A 29 -7.26 26.57 -0.55
CA GLU A 29 -6.73 25.69 0.48
C GLU A 29 -7.50 25.81 1.81
N ARG A 30 -7.96 27.01 2.12
CA ARG A 30 -8.79 27.26 3.31
C ARG A 30 -10.12 26.50 3.25
N THR A 31 -10.78 26.52 2.10
CA THR A 31 -12.03 25.77 1.87
C THR A 31 -11.76 24.27 2.00
N LEU A 32 -10.69 23.78 1.44
CA LEU A 32 -10.31 22.38 1.53
C LEU A 32 -10.05 21.96 3.01
N ARG A 33 -9.36 22.79 3.78
CA ARG A 33 -9.17 22.55 5.22
C ARG A 33 -10.50 22.50 5.96
N GLY A 34 -11.45 23.36 5.57
CA GLY A 34 -12.81 23.33 6.09
C GLY A 34 -13.52 22.01 5.81
N TYR A 35 -13.35 21.46 4.62
CA TYR A 35 -13.91 20.16 4.27
C TYR A 35 -13.40 19.03 5.18
N PHE A 36 -12.12 19.08 5.57
CA PHE A 36 -11.55 18.11 6.51
C PHE A 36 -12.09 18.21 7.93
N GLN A 37 -12.84 19.25 8.27
CA GLN A 37 -13.57 19.33 9.55
C GLN A 37 -14.86 18.52 9.52
N ASP A 38 -15.38 18.22 8.34
CA ASP A 38 -16.55 17.36 8.16
C ASP A 38 -16.17 15.88 8.35
N LYS A 39 -16.86 15.21 9.24
CA LYS A 39 -16.63 13.80 9.57
C LYS A 39 -16.85 12.88 8.36
N GLU A 40 -17.89 13.13 7.58
CA GLU A 40 -18.21 12.35 6.37
C GLU A 40 -17.09 12.48 5.33
N PHE A 41 -16.63 13.70 5.09
CA PHE A 41 -15.52 13.96 4.16
C PHE A 41 -14.24 13.25 4.59
N ARG A 42 -13.85 13.34 5.86
CA ARG A 42 -12.66 12.65 6.39
C ARG A 42 -12.77 11.13 6.25
N SER A 43 -13.93 10.59 6.54
CA SER A 43 -14.19 9.15 6.45
C SER A 43 -14.03 8.66 5.01
N ARG A 44 -14.62 9.37 4.07
CA ARG A 44 -14.52 9.03 2.64
C ARG A 44 -13.09 9.19 2.12
N TYR A 45 -12.40 10.24 2.54
CA TYR A 45 -10.98 10.44 2.21
C TYR A 45 -10.11 9.27 2.67
N ARG A 46 -10.27 8.82 3.91
CA ARG A 46 -9.53 7.67 4.46
C ARG A 46 -9.83 6.38 3.70
N GLU A 47 -11.09 6.16 3.39
CA GLU A 47 -11.52 5.00 2.63
C GLU A 47 -10.88 4.96 1.24
N MET A 48 -10.88 6.08 0.52
CA MET A 48 -10.25 6.19 -0.80
C MET A 48 -8.72 5.99 -0.73
N CYS A 49 -8.05 6.56 0.27
CA CYS A 49 -6.63 6.32 0.51
C CYS A 49 -6.34 4.84 0.77
N PHE A 50 -7.19 4.18 1.55
CA PHE A 50 -7.06 2.76 1.84
C PHE A 50 -7.22 1.90 0.58
N GLU A 51 -8.21 2.20 -0.26
CA GLU A 51 -8.41 1.52 -1.55
C GLU A 51 -7.18 1.64 -2.46
N ILE A 52 -6.59 2.82 -2.55
CA ILE A 52 -5.35 3.06 -3.32
C ILE A 52 -4.20 2.22 -2.75
N MET A 53 -4.05 2.17 -1.45
CA MET A 53 -3.01 1.38 -0.79
C MET A 53 -3.22 -0.11 -0.99
N GLU A 54 -4.45 -0.59 -0.97
CA GLU A 54 -4.77 -1.99 -1.28
C GLU A 54 -4.39 -2.34 -2.71
N ASP A 55 -4.75 -1.51 -3.68
CA ASP A 55 -4.40 -1.70 -5.09
C ASP A 55 -2.88 -1.71 -5.30
N ALA A 56 -2.17 -0.79 -4.65
CA ALA A 56 -0.71 -0.73 -4.68
C ALA A 56 -0.07 -1.99 -4.07
N ALA A 57 -0.60 -2.47 -2.95
CA ALA A 57 -0.14 -3.69 -2.31
C ALA A 57 -0.34 -4.91 -3.20
N LEU A 58 -1.49 -5.03 -3.85
CA LEU A 58 -1.77 -6.11 -4.80
C LEU A 58 -0.84 -6.08 -6.00
N ARG A 59 -0.60 -4.89 -6.55
CA ARG A 59 0.35 -4.68 -7.64
C ARG A 59 1.78 -5.06 -7.22
N SER A 60 2.19 -4.69 -6.02
CA SER A 60 3.50 -5.04 -5.46
C SER A 60 3.67 -6.55 -5.31
N LYS A 61 2.64 -7.27 -4.90
CA LYS A 61 2.66 -8.75 -4.83
C LYS A 61 2.88 -9.38 -6.20
N ARG A 62 2.25 -8.86 -7.25
CA ARG A 62 2.46 -9.36 -8.63
C ARG A 62 3.88 -9.12 -9.11
N ILE A 63 4.43 -7.93 -8.83
CA ILE A 63 5.81 -7.59 -9.19
C ILE A 63 6.80 -8.47 -8.43
N LEU A 64 6.55 -8.70 -7.15
CA LEU A 64 7.37 -9.59 -6.33
C LEU A 64 7.37 -11.02 -6.90
N ASP A 65 6.22 -11.57 -7.23
CA ASP A 65 6.10 -12.90 -7.83
C ASP A 65 6.89 -13.00 -9.15
N LYS A 66 6.76 -12.00 -10.00
CA LYS A 66 7.53 -11.90 -11.25
C LYS A 66 9.04 -11.80 -10.99
N SER A 67 9.45 -11.04 -9.98
CA SER A 67 10.86 -10.90 -9.60
C SER A 67 11.44 -12.22 -9.13
N LEU A 68 10.73 -12.94 -8.27
CA LEU A 68 11.14 -14.26 -7.79
C LEU A 68 11.25 -15.26 -8.94
N SER A 69 10.31 -15.27 -9.85
CA SER A 69 10.35 -16.13 -11.04
C SER A 69 11.55 -15.81 -11.94
N THR A 70 11.90 -14.54 -12.10
CA THR A 70 13.08 -14.10 -12.85
C THR A 70 14.37 -14.57 -12.19
N LEU A 71 14.49 -14.43 -10.88
CA LEU A 71 15.66 -14.89 -10.11
C LEU A 71 15.80 -16.41 -10.23
N GLU A 72 14.71 -17.14 -10.10
CA GLU A 72 14.68 -18.59 -10.26
C GLU A 72 15.14 -19.02 -11.65
N ALA A 73 14.66 -18.37 -12.70
CA ALA A 73 15.07 -18.64 -14.08
C ALA A 73 16.58 -18.39 -14.29
N ILE A 74 17.14 -17.34 -13.69
CA ILE A 74 18.58 -17.06 -13.74
C ILE A 74 19.37 -18.18 -13.03
N MET A 75 18.91 -18.63 -11.88
CA MET A 75 19.54 -19.70 -11.10
C MET A 75 19.55 -21.03 -11.88
N ASP A 76 18.51 -21.31 -12.66
CA ASP A 76 18.32 -22.57 -13.37
C ASP A 76 18.91 -22.56 -14.81
N THR A 77 19.41 -21.44 -15.30
CA THR A 77 19.92 -21.33 -16.66
C THR A 77 21.29 -21.99 -16.79
N GLU A 78 21.39 -23.04 -17.60
CA GLU A 78 22.66 -23.69 -17.92
C GLU A 78 23.58 -22.74 -18.72
N GLY A 79 24.86 -22.74 -18.38
CA GLY A 79 25.86 -21.89 -19.04
C GLY A 79 25.80 -20.41 -18.66
N ALA A 80 24.94 -20.01 -17.76
CA ALA A 80 24.90 -18.65 -17.24
C ALA A 80 26.15 -18.34 -16.40
N ASN A 81 26.48 -17.04 -16.31
CA ASN A 81 27.60 -16.59 -15.50
C ASN A 81 27.39 -16.98 -14.03
N MET A 82 28.39 -17.68 -13.46
CA MET A 82 28.33 -18.18 -12.09
C MET A 82 28.16 -17.09 -11.03
N ALA A 83 28.79 -15.93 -11.26
CA ALA A 83 28.67 -14.78 -10.36
C ALA A 83 27.25 -14.20 -10.36
N ILE A 84 26.59 -14.15 -11.51
CA ILE A 84 25.21 -13.69 -11.65
C ILE A 84 24.26 -14.69 -11.01
N GLN A 85 24.46 -15.99 -11.20
CA GLN A 85 23.64 -17.02 -10.55
C GLN A 85 23.75 -16.98 -9.03
N ARG A 86 24.97 -16.79 -8.52
CA ARG A 86 25.20 -16.67 -7.08
C ARG A 86 24.53 -15.42 -6.51
N GLN A 87 24.59 -14.30 -7.22
CA GLN A 87 23.91 -13.06 -6.81
C GLN A 87 22.39 -13.25 -6.81
N ALA A 88 21.83 -13.88 -7.84
CA ALA A 88 20.40 -14.17 -7.90
C ALA A 88 19.95 -15.06 -6.74
N ALA A 89 20.73 -16.09 -6.40
CA ALA A 89 20.45 -16.98 -5.28
C ALA A 89 20.48 -16.23 -3.94
N HIS A 90 21.47 -15.34 -3.76
CA HIS A 90 21.57 -14.49 -2.58
C HIS A 90 20.36 -13.57 -2.45
N ASP A 91 19.98 -12.88 -3.53
CA ASP A 91 18.86 -11.95 -3.54
C ASP A 91 17.54 -12.67 -3.26
N ALA A 92 17.33 -13.84 -3.84
CA ALA A 92 16.14 -14.66 -3.59
C ALA A 92 16.05 -15.10 -2.13
N ALA A 93 17.16 -15.55 -1.55
CA ALA A 93 17.23 -15.95 -0.14
C ALA A 93 16.96 -14.76 0.80
N GLU A 94 17.50 -13.59 0.51
CA GLU A 94 17.29 -12.37 1.30
C GLU A 94 15.82 -11.93 1.26
N ILE A 95 15.20 -11.95 0.09
CA ILE A 95 13.77 -11.64 -0.06
C ILE A 95 12.92 -12.63 0.73
N ALA A 96 13.22 -13.93 0.65
CA ALA A 96 12.49 -14.97 1.37
C ALA A 96 12.56 -14.77 2.90
N LEU A 97 13.74 -14.43 3.43
CA LEU A 97 13.91 -14.16 4.86
C LEU A 97 13.12 -12.94 5.31
N ARG A 98 13.12 -11.86 4.54
CA ARG A 98 12.35 -10.64 4.86
C ARG A 98 10.84 -10.89 4.82
N LEU A 99 10.36 -11.69 3.87
CA LEU A 99 8.95 -12.06 3.79
C LEU A 99 8.53 -12.92 4.97
N ASP A 100 9.35 -13.88 5.36
CA ASP A 100 9.09 -14.73 6.52
C ASP A 100 8.99 -13.91 7.80
N ASP A 101 9.93 -12.99 8.04
CA ASP A 101 9.89 -12.07 9.17
C ASP A 101 8.61 -11.22 9.18
N ASN A 102 8.22 -10.66 8.05
CA ASN A 102 7.00 -9.86 7.93
C ASN A 102 5.73 -10.68 8.21
N VAL A 103 5.66 -11.89 7.73
CA VAL A 103 4.52 -12.79 7.98
C VAL A 103 4.43 -13.12 9.47
N ASN A 104 5.55 -13.43 10.11
CA ASN A 104 5.61 -13.74 11.55
C ASN A 104 5.19 -12.55 12.40
N VAL A 105 5.68 -11.34 12.11
CA VAL A 105 5.29 -10.10 12.82
C VAL A 105 3.79 -9.85 12.68
N ARG A 106 3.23 -9.99 11.50
CA ARG A 106 1.78 -9.81 11.28
C ARG A 106 0.95 -10.83 12.03
N ARG A 107 1.41 -12.08 12.09
CA ARG A 107 0.76 -13.13 12.85
C ARG A 107 0.73 -12.81 14.35
N GLU A 108 1.87 -12.41 14.90
CA GLU A 108 1.99 -12.02 16.30
C GLU A 108 1.08 -10.82 16.63
N LEU A 109 1.03 -9.82 15.76
CA LEU A 109 0.14 -8.66 15.92
C LEU A 109 -1.33 -9.06 15.87
N ALA A 110 -1.71 -9.97 14.98
CA ALA A 110 -3.07 -10.49 14.89
C ALA A 110 -3.47 -11.26 16.16
N GLU A 111 -2.57 -12.11 16.67
CA GLU A 111 -2.77 -12.85 17.92
C GLU A 111 -2.93 -11.90 19.11
N LEU A 112 -2.08 -10.87 19.22
CA LEU A 112 -2.19 -9.85 20.26
C LEU A 112 -3.51 -9.09 20.18
N ARG A 113 -3.94 -8.75 18.98
CA ARG A 113 -5.21 -8.05 18.75
C ARG A 113 -6.39 -8.90 19.23
N GLU A 114 -6.41 -10.18 18.92
CA GLU A 114 -7.45 -11.10 19.41
C GLU A 114 -7.47 -11.20 20.92
N MET A 115 -6.30 -11.24 21.57
CA MET A 115 -6.19 -11.30 23.03
C MET A 115 -6.71 -10.03 23.71
N LEU A 116 -6.64 -8.87 23.05
CA LEU A 116 -7.04 -7.56 23.58
C LEU A 116 -8.47 -7.18 23.22
N LEU A 117 -9.12 -7.87 22.28
CA LEU A 117 -10.54 -7.64 21.98
C LEU A 117 -11.39 -8.18 23.14
N PRO A 118 -12.40 -7.40 23.60
CA PRO A 118 -13.35 -7.92 24.58
C PRO A 118 -14.09 -9.12 24.01
N GLU A 119 -14.28 -10.15 24.81
CA GLU A 119 -15.16 -11.27 24.45
C GLU A 119 -16.54 -10.69 24.18
N ASP A 120 -17.12 -11.05 23.02
CA ASP A 120 -18.52 -10.73 22.75
C ASP A 120 -19.34 -11.52 23.78
N ASP A 121 -19.86 -10.82 24.78
CA ASP A 121 -20.88 -11.38 25.67
C ASP A 121 -22.15 -11.61 24.86
N ASP A 122 -22.39 -12.85 24.54
CA ASP A 122 -23.68 -13.30 23.98
C ASP A 122 -24.85 -13.05 24.97
#